data_3649bd7bc13a1bba9b7c7c84f0782b51
#
_entry.id   3649bd7bc13a1bba9b7c7c84f0782b51
#
_cell.length_a   1.000
_cell.length_b   1.000
_cell.length_c   1.000
_cell.angle_alpha   90.00
_cell.angle_beta   90.00
_cell.angle_gamma   90.00
#
_symmetry.space_group_name_H-M   'P 1'
#
loop_
_entity.id
_entity.type
_entity.pdbx_description
1 polymer ?
#
loop_
_entity_poly.entity_id
_entity_poly.type
_entity_poly.pdbx_seq_one_letter_code
_entity_poly.pdbx_strand_id
1 'polypeptide(L)'
;ATEEEIGTIILGNNDDVDIAVKAANLAFDNFSKTTKEDRLKLLKRIHEVTSDCFEELAQAMSKEMGAPITMSREAQADSGLGHLQGFIEALEKLEEENTLSNGDILTKEPIGVCGLITPWNWPINQITLKVLPAIACGCTCILKPSEHTPISAMLYAEILHEAGVPSGVFNLIHGTGEEVGVALSRHPDIQMISFTGSTRGGM
;
A
#
# COMPACT_ATOMS: atom_id res chain seq x y z
N ALA A 1 13.11 -10.23 -19.08
CA ALA A 1 13.74 -9.77 -20.33
C ALA A 1 15.10 -10.42 -20.56
N THR A 2 16.00 -10.40 -19.58
CA THR A 2 17.33 -11.02 -19.70
C THR A 2 17.37 -12.47 -19.23
N GLU A 3 16.37 -12.92 -18.47
CA GLU A 3 16.30 -14.22 -17.77
C GLU A 3 17.46 -14.41 -16.77
N GLU A 4 18.12 -13.33 -16.37
CA GLU A 4 19.14 -13.34 -15.32
C GLU A 4 18.48 -13.23 -13.94
N GLU A 5 18.99 -13.94 -12.97
CA GLU A 5 18.57 -13.83 -11.58
C GLU A 5 19.01 -12.48 -11.03
N ILE A 6 18.05 -11.67 -10.53
CA ILE A 6 18.30 -10.36 -9.95
C ILE A 6 18.19 -10.35 -8.42
N GLY A 7 17.69 -11.42 -7.83
CA GLY A 7 17.53 -11.59 -6.39
C GLY A 7 16.63 -12.76 -6.05
N THR A 8 16.54 -13.07 -4.77
CA THR A 8 15.66 -14.08 -4.21
C THR A 8 14.81 -13.50 -3.10
N ILE A 9 13.57 -13.96 -2.98
CA ILE A 9 12.65 -13.60 -1.89
C ILE A 9 12.18 -14.85 -1.17
N ILE A 10 11.88 -14.71 0.10
CA ILE A 10 11.19 -15.75 0.86
C ILE A 10 9.69 -15.54 0.63
N LEU A 11 8.99 -16.60 0.24
CA LEU A 11 7.54 -16.58 0.14
C LEU A 11 6.94 -16.93 1.50
N GLY A 12 6.04 -16.07 1.98
CA GLY A 12 5.29 -16.28 3.19
C GLY A 12 4.17 -17.30 3.03
N ASN A 13 3.59 -17.68 4.15
CA ASN A 13 2.52 -18.66 4.29
C ASN A 13 1.37 -18.10 5.18
N ASN A 14 0.42 -18.95 5.57
CA ASN A 14 -0.71 -18.56 6.40
C ASN A 14 -0.29 -18.02 7.78
N ASP A 15 0.73 -18.61 8.41
CA ASP A 15 1.21 -18.15 9.72
C ASP A 15 1.78 -16.73 9.64
N ASP A 16 2.46 -16.39 8.54
CA ASP A 16 2.97 -15.03 8.28
C ASP A 16 1.82 -14.04 8.11
N VAL A 17 0.71 -14.47 7.48
CA VAL A 17 -0.50 -13.64 7.38
C VAL A 17 -1.08 -13.36 8.76
N ASP A 18 -1.21 -14.38 9.61
CA ASP A 18 -1.73 -14.23 10.98
C ASP A 18 -0.86 -13.27 11.81
N ILE A 19 0.47 -13.36 11.68
CA ILE A 19 1.42 -12.45 12.34
C ILE A 19 1.22 -11.01 11.88
N ALA A 20 1.10 -10.78 10.57
CA ALA A 20 0.91 -9.45 10.01
C ALA A 20 -0.45 -8.85 10.38
N VAL A 21 -1.53 -9.66 10.35
CA VAL A 21 -2.86 -9.22 10.78
C VAL A 21 -2.86 -8.83 12.25
N LYS A 22 -2.22 -9.62 13.11
CA LYS A 22 -2.08 -9.29 14.51
C LYS A 22 -1.34 -7.98 14.73
N ALA A 23 -0.24 -7.74 14.01
CA ALA A 23 0.51 -6.49 14.08
C ALA A 23 -0.33 -5.30 13.60
N ALA A 24 -1.08 -5.48 12.50
CA ALA A 24 -1.96 -4.45 11.95
C ALA A 24 -3.11 -4.09 12.90
N ASN A 25 -3.74 -5.08 13.55
CA ASN A 25 -4.80 -4.85 14.53
C ASN A 25 -4.28 -4.08 15.76
N LEU A 26 -3.12 -4.47 16.30
CA LEU A 26 -2.49 -3.76 17.42
C LEU A 26 -2.17 -2.30 17.09
N ALA A 27 -1.69 -2.04 15.87
CA ALA A 27 -1.42 -0.68 15.42
C ALA A 27 -2.69 0.13 15.18
N PHE A 28 -3.76 -0.51 14.72
CA PHE A 28 -5.05 0.13 14.44
C PHE A 28 -5.65 0.83 15.66
N ASP A 29 -5.53 0.25 16.85
CA ASP A 29 -6.05 0.81 18.10
C ASP A 29 -5.58 2.26 18.36
N ASN A 30 -4.38 2.60 17.94
CA ASN A 30 -3.81 3.94 18.06
C ASN A 30 -3.91 4.74 16.77
N PHE A 31 -3.60 4.12 15.62
CA PHE A 31 -3.53 4.83 14.34
C PHE A 31 -4.90 5.35 13.87
N SER A 32 -5.97 4.61 14.12
CA SER A 32 -7.35 5.02 13.82
C SER A 32 -7.79 6.31 14.54
N LYS A 33 -7.10 6.68 15.62
CA LYS A 33 -7.39 7.87 16.44
C LYS A 33 -6.52 9.08 16.07
N THR A 34 -5.63 8.93 15.09
CA THR A 34 -4.80 10.05 14.61
C THR A 34 -5.67 11.10 13.94
N THR A 35 -5.28 12.36 14.11
CA THR A 35 -5.99 13.46 13.47
C THR A 35 -5.75 13.50 11.97
N LYS A 36 -6.63 14.15 11.23
CA LYS A 36 -6.43 14.43 9.79
C LYS A 36 -5.09 15.15 9.54
N GLU A 37 -4.74 16.09 10.40
CA GLU A 37 -3.49 16.84 10.34
C GLU A 37 -2.26 15.96 10.51
N ASP A 38 -2.29 14.97 11.41
CA ASP A 38 -1.20 14.02 11.60
C ASP A 38 -1.01 13.14 10.36
N ARG A 39 -2.10 12.65 9.78
CA ARG A 39 -2.06 11.86 8.54
C ARG A 39 -1.61 12.68 7.34
N LEU A 40 -2.01 13.95 7.24
CA LEU A 40 -1.50 14.87 6.21
C LEU A 40 0.01 15.09 6.33
N LYS A 41 0.53 15.31 7.54
CA LYS A 41 1.98 15.43 7.78
C LYS A 41 2.71 14.16 7.36
N LEU A 42 2.15 13.00 7.72
CA LEU A 42 2.73 11.70 7.35
C LEU A 42 2.77 11.51 5.83
N LEU A 43 1.67 11.79 5.11
CA LEU A 43 1.64 11.69 3.64
C LEU A 43 2.63 12.65 2.98
N LYS A 44 2.77 13.89 3.48
CA LYS A 44 3.75 14.86 2.99
C LYS A 44 5.18 14.33 3.21
N ARG A 45 5.46 13.71 4.35
CA ARG A 45 6.77 13.11 4.60
C ARG A 45 7.02 11.88 3.70
N ILE A 46 6.02 11.04 3.46
CA ILE A 46 6.12 9.94 2.49
C ILE A 46 6.42 10.49 1.09
N HIS A 47 5.81 11.60 0.69
CA HIS A 47 6.08 12.24 -0.59
C HIS A 47 7.55 12.70 -0.71
N GLU A 48 8.09 13.35 0.31
CA GLU A 48 9.49 13.78 0.34
C GLU A 48 10.44 12.58 0.17
N VAL A 49 10.30 11.55 0.99
CA VAL A 49 11.17 10.36 0.94
C VAL A 49 11.00 9.61 -0.39
N THR A 50 9.78 9.51 -0.91
CA THR A 50 9.53 8.89 -2.23
C THR A 50 10.21 9.67 -3.34
N SER A 51 10.22 11.02 -3.26
CA SER A 51 10.92 11.88 -4.22
C SER A 51 12.44 11.67 -4.18
N ASP A 52 13.00 11.53 -2.98
CA ASP A 52 14.43 11.29 -2.78
C ASP A 52 14.86 9.91 -3.35
N CYS A 53 14.00 8.89 -3.24
CA CYS A 53 14.23 7.54 -3.73
C CYS A 53 13.70 7.29 -5.16
N PHE A 54 13.31 8.34 -5.88
CA PHE A 54 12.64 8.23 -7.20
C PHE A 54 13.44 7.40 -8.21
N GLU A 55 14.74 7.68 -8.34
CA GLU A 55 15.57 6.97 -9.30
C GLU A 55 15.77 5.50 -8.93
N GLU A 56 15.88 5.19 -7.65
CA GLU A 56 16.00 3.80 -7.18
C GLU A 56 14.74 2.99 -7.51
N LEU A 57 13.55 3.58 -7.30
CA LEU A 57 12.29 2.97 -7.68
C LEU A 57 12.20 2.73 -9.19
N ALA A 58 12.61 3.71 -10.02
CA ALA A 58 12.61 3.57 -11.46
C ALA A 58 13.55 2.45 -11.93
N GLN A 59 14.76 2.37 -11.34
CA GLN A 59 15.73 1.32 -11.65
C GLN A 59 15.23 -0.07 -11.20
N ALA A 60 14.62 -0.16 -10.02
CA ALA A 60 14.05 -1.42 -9.53
C ALA A 60 12.98 -1.96 -10.49
N MET A 61 12.01 -1.12 -10.86
CA MET A 61 10.96 -1.51 -11.81
C MET A 61 11.49 -1.89 -13.19
N SER A 62 12.50 -1.16 -13.70
CA SER A 62 13.16 -1.52 -14.96
C SER A 62 13.82 -2.91 -14.88
N LYS A 63 14.47 -3.22 -13.77
CA LYS A 63 15.17 -4.51 -13.56
C LYS A 63 14.20 -5.67 -13.38
N GLU A 64 13.19 -5.53 -12.51
CA GLU A 64 12.33 -6.66 -12.15
C GLU A 64 11.22 -6.95 -13.18
N MET A 65 10.68 -5.96 -13.87
CA MET A 65 9.63 -6.16 -14.86
C MET A 65 10.06 -5.97 -16.30
N GLY A 66 11.28 -5.50 -16.54
CA GLY A 66 11.80 -5.29 -17.89
C GLY A 66 11.24 -4.07 -18.61
N ALA A 67 10.67 -3.10 -17.91
CA ALA A 67 10.23 -1.86 -18.51
C ALA A 67 11.44 -1.03 -19.03
N PRO A 68 11.33 -0.37 -20.18
CA PRO A 68 12.36 0.59 -20.61
C PRO A 68 12.57 1.64 -19.51
N ILE A 69 13.82 1.95 -19.19
CA ILE A 69 14.14 2.87 -18.07
C ILE A 69 13.51 4.26 -18.22
N THR A 70 13.35 4.74 -19.43
CA THR A 70 12.63 6.00 -19.71
C THR A 70 11.18 5.88 -19.26
N MET A 71 10.48 4.78 -19.62
CA MET A 71 9.11 4.53 -19.18
C MET A 71 9.02 4.35 -17.67
N SER A 72 10.00 3.67 -17.06
CA SER A 72 10.04 3.52 -15.61
C SER A 72 10.15 4.85 -14.89
N ARG A 73 10.92 5.80 -15.41
CA ARG A 73 11.02 7.16 -14.86
C ARG A 73 9.77 7.98 -15.13
N GLU A 74 9.45 8.18 -16.41
CA GLU A 74 8.47 9.19 -16.86
C GLU A 74 7.01 8.78 -16.62
N ALA A 75 6.75 7.50 -16.37
CA ALA A 75 5.40 7.01 -16.17
C ALA A 75 5.24 6.20 -14.87
N GLN A 76 6.05 5.17 -14.65
CA GLN A 76 5.80 4.25 -13.56
C GLN A 76 6.18 4.82 -12.19
N ALA A 77 7.39 5.35 -12.02
CA ALA A 77 7.78 5.99 -10.76
C ALA A 77 7.03 7.30 -10.54
N ASP A 78 6.85 8.09 -11.61
CA ASP A 78 6.11 9.36 -11.56
C ASP A 78 4.65 9.16 -11.10
N SER A 79 4.00 8.07 -11.50
CA SER A 79 2.64 7.76 -11.04
C SER A 79 2.54 7.64 -9.51
N GLY A 80 3.57 7.14 -8.84
CA GLY A 80 3.62 7.04 -7.39
C GLY A 80 3.58 8.41 -6.72
N LEU A 81 4.36 9.37 -7.20
CA LEU A 81 4.35 10.76 -6.72
C LEU A 81 3.05 11.47 -7.06
N GLY A 82 2.52 11.26 -8.27
CA GLY A 82 1.23 11.83 -8.67
C GLY A 82 0.09 11.35 -7.78
N HIS A 83 0.07 10.08 -7.39
CA HIS A 83 -0.93 9.55 -6.44
C HIS A 83 -0.76 10.12 -5.05
N LEU A 84 0.47 10.26 -4.55
CA LEU A 84 0.75 10.90 -3.25
C LEU A 84 0.19 12.32 -3.22
N GLN A 85 0.50 13.13 -4.23
CA GLN A 85 -0.04 14.49 -4.33
C GLN A 85 -1.58 14.47 -4.37
N GLY A 86 -2.18 13.58 -5.17
CA GLY A 86 -3.63 13.49 -5.28
C GLY A 86 -4.30 13.09 -3.96
N PHE A 87 -3.71 12.15 -3.19
CA PHE A 87 -4.27 11.76 -1.88
C PHE A 87 -4.06 12.81 -0.80
N ILE A 88 -2.96 13.59 -0.84
CA ILE A 88 -2.78 14.75 0.05
C ILE A 88 -3.92 15.76 -0.20
N GLU A 89 -4.15 16.14 -1.46
CA GLU A 89 -5.21 17.08 -1.83
C GLU A 89 -6.62 16.55 -1.50
N ALA A 90 -6.85 15.26 -1.70
CA ALA A 90 -8.11 14.63 -1.35
C ALA A 90 -8.35 14.65 0.17
N LEU A 91 -7.32 14.33 0.96
CA LEU A 91 -7.42 14.34 2.42
C LEU A 91 -7.61 15.76 2.95
N GLU A 92 -6.95 16.78 2.38
CA GLU A 92 -7.16 18.19 2.76
C GLU A 92 -8.62 18.62 2.62
N LYS A 93 -9.30 18.12 1.59
CA LYS A 93 -10.71 18.43 1.28
C LYS A 93 -11.71 17.49 1.98
N LEU A 94 -11.24 16.40 2.57
CA LEU A 94 -12.11 15.41 3.21
C LEU A 94 -12.78 16.03 4.45
N GLU A 95 -14.10 16.03 4.45
CA GLU A 95 -14.90 16.30 5.64
C GLU A 95 -15.22 15.00 6.34
N GLU A 96 -14.70 14.80 7.55
CA GLU A 96 -14.92 13.58 8.34
C GLU A 96 -16.32 13.55 8.95
N GLU A 97 -16.92 14.73 9.20
CA GLU A 97 -18.29 14.88 9.68
C GLU A 97 -19.09 15.81 8.77
N ASN A 98 -20.32 15.45 8.46
CA ASN A 98 -21.25 16.27 7.68
C ASN A 98 -22.63 16.24 8.33
N THR A 99 -23.24 17.42 8.52
CA THR A 99 -24.63 17.51 8.94
C THR A 99 -25.55 17.44 7.72
N LEU A 100 -26.41 16.44 7.68
CA LEU A 100 -27.40 16.24 6.63
C LEU A 100 -28.55 17.25 6.77
N SER A 101 -29.35 17.41 5.71
CA SER A 101 -30.47 18.35 5.65
C SER A 101 -31.57 18.07 6.69
N ASN A 102 -31.68 16.84 7.18
CA ASN A 102 -32.61 16.41 8.24
C ASN A 102 -32.04 16.61 9.65
N GLY A 103 -30.81 17.11 9.81
CA GLY A 103 -30.13 17.34 11.08
C GLY A 103 -29.29 16.16 11.58
N ASP A 104 -29.27 15.01 10.87
CA ASP A 104 -28.42 13.89 11.21
C ASP A 104 -26.94 14.21 10.94
N ILE A 105 -26.04 13.62 11.73
CA ILE A 105 -24.58 13.73 11.54
C ILE A 105 -24.08 12.46 10.87
N LEU A 106 -23.46 12.62 9.72
CA LEU A 106 -22.73 11.56 9.01
C LEU A 106 -21.26 11.64 9.38
N THR A 107 -20.73 10.63 10.08
CA THR A 107 -19.32 10.51 10.43
C THR A 107 -18.66 9.43 9.59
N LYS A 108 -17.45 9.72 9.06
CA LYS A 108 -16.62 8.75 8.35
C LYS A 108 -15.53 8.27 9.28
N GLU A 109 -15.44 6.96 9.46
CA GLU A 109 -14.49 6.32 10.38
C GLU A 109 -13.59 5.31 9.63
N PRO A 110 -12.35 5.07 10.12
CA PRO A 110 -11.49 4.02 9.59
C PRO A 110 -12.17 2.65 9.69
N ILE A 111 -12.17 1.89 8.59
CA ILE A 111 -12.88 0.59 8.55
C ILE A 111 -12.16 -0.51 9.33
N GLY A 112 -10.85 -0.42 9.53
CA GLY A 112 -10.06 -1.46 10.18
C GLY A 112 -8.79 -1.82 9.41
N VAL A 113 -8.45 -3.10 9.44
CA VAL A 113 -7.31 -3.68 8.71
C VAL A 113 -7.71 -3.94 7.26
N CYS A 114 -6.88 -3.46 6.31
CA CYS A 114 -7.08 -3.62 4.87
C CYS A 114 -6.07 -4.63 4.29
N GLY A 115 -6.53 -5.66 3.62
CA GLY A 115 -5.71 -6.55 2.79
C GLY A 115 -5.59 -5.99 1.37
N LEU A 116 -4.37 -5.76 0.90
CA LEU A 116 -4.07 -5.11 -0.37
C LEU A 116 -3.31 -6.08 -1.28
N ILE A 117 -3.86 -6.39 -2.45
CA ILE A 117 -3.25 -7.33 -3.40
C ILE A 117 -3.03 -6.62 -4.74
N THR A 118 -1.77 -6.63 -5.24
CA THR A 118 -1.39 -5.89 -6.45
C THR A 118 -0.73 -6.77 -7.50
N PRO A 119 -0.95 -6.46 -8.80
CA PRO A 119 -0.28 -7.11 -9.92
C PRO A 119 1.13 -6.54 -10.17
N TRP A 120 1.82 -7.11 -11.14
CA TRP A 120 3.21 -6.81 -11.48
C TRP A 120 3.41 -5.71 -12.54
N ASN A 121 2.39 -5.41 -13.34
CA ASN A 121 2.54 -4.63 -14.57
C ASN A 121 2.77 -3.11 -14.34
N TRP A 122 2.34 -2.58 -13.20
CA TRP A 122 2.55 -1.20 -12.74
C TRP A 122 2.80 -1.19 -11.23
N PRO A 123 3.96 -1.66 -10.73
CA PRO A 123 4.14 -1.97 -9.32
C PRO A 123 3.83 -0.80 -8.38
N ILE A 124 4.56 0.30 -8.49
CA ILE A 124 4.39 1.46 -7.60
C ILE A 124 3.03 2.13 -7.77
N ASN A 125 2.52 2.25 -8.99
CA ASN A 125 1.17 2.75 -9.24
C ASN A 125 0.12 1.96 -8.43
N GLN A 126 0.15 0.64 -8.52
CA GLN A 126 -0.83 -0.21 -7.87
C GLN A 126 -0.67 -0.23 -6.34
N ILE A 127 0.55 -0.18 -5.84
CA ILE A 127 0.85 -0.12 -4.41
C ILE A 127 0.34 1.20 -3.82
N THR A 128 0.70 2.33 -4.42
CA THR A 128 0.34 3.66 -3.92
C THR A 128 -1.16 3.89 -3.95
N LEU A 129 -1.87 3.44 -5.00
CA LEU A 129 -3.33 3.53 -5.08
C LEU A 129 -4.09 2.77 -3.99
N LYS A 130 -3.43 1.89 -3.23
CA LYS A 130 -4.05 1.11 -2.16
C LYS A 130 -3.51 1.48 -0.78
N VAL A 131 -2.20 1.59 -0.64
CA VAL A 131 -1.54 1.88 0.64
C VAL A 131 -1.85 3.30 1.11
N LEU A 132 -1.73 4.29 0.21
CA LEU A 132 -1.91 5.69 0.58
C LEU A 132 -3.34 6.03 1.04
N PRO A 133 -4.42 5.60 0.34
CA PRO A 133 -5.76 5.87 0.84
C PRO A 133 -6.06 5.11 2.15
N ALA A 134 -5.50 3.92 2.37
CA ALA A 134 -5.64 3.23 3.65
C ALA A 134 -5.02 4.07 4.79
N ILE A 135 -3.78 4.54 4.63
CA ILE A 135 -3.10 5.41 5.60
C ILE A 135 -3.85 6.74 5.76
N ALA A 136 -4.29 7.37 4.66
CA ALA A 136 -5.03 8.63 4.68
C ALA A 136 -6.33 8.54 5.48
N CYS A 137 -7.02 7.41 5.41
CA CYS A 137 -8.26 7.17 6.15
C CYS A 137 -8.04 6.65 7.58
N GLY A 138 -6.80 6.51 8.06
CA GLY A 138 -6.51 6.00 9.41
C GLY A 138 -6.63 4.48 9.55
N CYS A 139 -6.67 3.75 8.44
CA CYS A 139 -6.64 2.28 8.41
C CYS A 139 -5.21 1.76 8.50
N THR A 140 -5.06 0.53 8.97
CA THR A 140 -3.82 -0.24 8.83
C THR A 140 -3.92 -1.20 7.64
N CYS A 141 -2.80 -1.63 7.09
CA CYS A 141 -2.84 -2.46 5.90
C CYS A 141 -1.75 -3.51 5.82
N ILE A 142 -2.05 -4.56 5.06
CA ILE A 142 -1.14 -5.64 4.72
C ILE A 142 -1.08 -5.72 3.20
N LEU A 143 0.10 -5.49 2.62
CA LEU A 143 0.32 -5.55 1.19
C LEU A 143 0.88 -6.91 0.79
N LYS A 144 0.21 -7.59 -0.14
CA LYS A 144 0.76 -8.69 -0.91
C LYS A 144 1.00 -8.21 -2.34
N PRO A 145 2.22 -7.81 -2.72
CA PRO A 145 2.54 -7.51 -4.11
C PRO A 145 2.64 -8.79 -4.93
N SER A 146 2.69 -8.64 -6.25
CA SER A 146 3.05 -9.77 -7.10
C SER A 146 4.46 -10.27 -6.78
N GLU A 147 4.64 -11.58 -6.77
CA GLU A 147 5.93 -12.25 -6.63
C GLU A 147 6.89 -11.95 -7.79
N HIS A 148 6.40 -11.41 -8.89
CA HIS A 148 7.20 -10.99 -10.04
C HIS A 148 7.83 -9.60 -9.90
N THR A 149 7.36 -8.78 -8.94
CA THR A 149 7.86 -7.43 -8.71
C THR A 149 8.03 -7.14 -7.22
N PRO A 150 8.88 -7.92 -6.53
CA PRO A 150 9.07 -7.78 -5.10
C PRO A 150 9.99 -6.61 -4.71
N ILE A 151 10.96 -6.25 -5.56
CA ILE A 151 12.03 -5.30 -5.20
C ILE A 151 11.47 -3.90 -5.02
N SER A 152 10.64 -3.42 -5.95
CA SER A 152 9.98 -2.12 -5.81
C SER A 152 9.05 -2.06 -4.61
N ALA A 153 8.39 -3.17 -4.26
CA ALA A 153 7.55 -3.24 -3.06
C ALA A 153 8.39 -3.17 -1.77
N MET A 154 9.55 -3.82 -1.73
CA MET A 154 10.49 -3.75 -0.61
C MET A 154 11.06 -2.35 -0.43
N LEU A 155 11.50 -1.71 -1.52
CA LEU A 155 11.96 -0.32 -1.49
C LEU A 155 10.85 0.62 -0.99
N TYR A 156 9.60 0.39 -1.40
CA TYR A 156 8.50 1.21 -0.92
C TYR A 156 8.22 1.00 0.57
N ALA A 157 8.41 -0.22 1.09
CA ALA A 157 8.34 -0.49 2.53
C ALA A 157 9.44 0.26 3.30
N GLU A 158 10.66 0.34 2.77
CA GLU A 158 11.76 1.12 3.34
C GLU A 158 11.45 2.62 3.32
N ILE A 159 10.90 3.14 2.22
CA ILE A 159 10.43 4.53 2.12
C ILE A 159 9.38 4.85 3.19
N LEU A 160 8.39 3.98 3.39
CA LEU A 160 7.37 4.16 4.42
C LEU A 160 7.97 4.16 5.83
N HIS A 161 8.95 3.28 6.08
CA HIS A 161 9.66 3.21 7.34
C HIS A 161 10.47 4.50 7.60
N GLU A 162 11.24 4.96 6.62
CA GLU A 162 12.03 6.20 6.72
C GLU A 162 11.13 7.45 6.88
N ALA A 163 9.98 7.46 6.24
CA ALA A 163 8.98 8.51 6.40
C ALA A 163 8.33 8.53 7.79
N GLY A 164 8.56 7.50 8.62
CA GLY A 164 8.06 7.43 9.98
C GLY A 164 6.65 6.83 10.09
N VAL A 165 6.21 6.02 9.13
CA VAL A 165 4.98 5.22 9.26
C VAL A 165 5.13 4.33 10.49
N PRO A 166 4.20 4.39 11.47
CA PRO A 166 4.32 3.62 12.70
C PRO A 166 4.31 2.11 12.44
N SER A 167 5.08 1.37 13.25
CA SER A 167 5.15 -0.10 13.13
C SER A 167 3.76 -0.73 13.19
N GLY A 168 3.50 -1.66 12.28
CA GLY A 168 2.22 -2.36 12.14
C GLY A 168 1.15 -1.61 11.32
N VAL A 169 1.31 -0.32 11.06
CA VAL A 169 0.37 0.44 10.17
C VAL A 169 0.46 -0.07 8.74
N PHE A 170 1.67 -0.37 8.29
CA PHE A 170 1.93 -1.04 7.01
C PHE A 170 2.72 -2.32 7.25
N ASN A 171 2.30 -3.40 6.59
CA ASN A 171 2.94 -4.71 6.64
C ASN A 171 3.10 -5.24 5.21
N LEU A 172 4.25 -5.80 4.88
CA LEU A 172 4.55 -6.37 3.57
C LEU A 172 4.72 -7.89 3.70
N ILE A 173 3.98 -8.66 2.91
CA ILE A 173 4.14 -10.11 2.82
C ILE A 173 4.30 -10.50 1.35
N HIS A 174 5.43 -11.13 1.01
CA HIS A 174 5.58 -11.79 -0.27
C HIS A 174 4.92 -13.16 -0.25
N GLY A 175 4.39 -13.59 -1.36
CA GLY A 175 3.76 -14.90 -1.48
C GLY A 175 2.93 -15.04 -2.74
N THR A 176 2.49 -16.27 -2.99
CA THR A 176 1.62 -16.55 -4.15
C THR A 176 0.20 -16.06 -3.92
N GLY A 177 -0.54 -15.89 -5.01
CA GLY A 177 -1.98 -15.58 -4.92
C GLY A 177 -2.77 -16.72 -4.29
N GLU A 178 -2.36 -17.96 -4.54
CA GLU A 178 -3.05 -19.18 -4.08
C GLU A 178 -2.86 -19.44 -2.59
N GLU A 179 -1.76 -19.00 -2.00
CA GLU A 179 -1.47 -19.17 -0.58
C GLU A 179 -1.77 -17.88 0.19
N VAL A 180 -0.88 -16.88 0.13
CA VAL A 180 -1.00 -15.64 0.88
C VAL A 180 -2.20 -14.80 0.44
N GLY A 181 -2.51 -14.75 -0.87
CA GLY A 181 -3.68 -14.02 -1.38
C GLY A 181 -5.00 -14.58 -0.87
N VAL A 182 -5.14 -15.92 -0.87
CA VAL A 182 -6.32 -16.61 -0.33
C VAL A 182 -6.41 -16.45 1.18
N ALA A 183 -5.27 -16.58 1.91
CA ALA A 183 -5.23 -16.40 3.35
C ALA A 183 -5.70 -15.00 3.76
N LEU A 184 -5.18 -13.95 3.12
CA LEU A 184 -5.63 -12.56 3.34
C LEU A 184 -7.14 -12.40 3.08
N SER A 185 -7.64 -12.95 1.96
CA SER A 185 -9.03 -12.78 1.56
C SER A 185 -10.03 -13.48 2.49
N ARG A 186 -9.60 -14.50 3.22
CA ARG A 186 -10.42 -15.30 4.13
C ARG A 186 -10.23 -14.97 5.59
N HIS A 187 -9.25 -14.11 5.92
CA HIS A 187 -8.92 -13.81 7.32
C HIS A 187 -10.05 -13.05 8.00
N PRO A 188 -10.58 -13.54 9.12
CA PRO A 188 -11.76 -12.94 9.79
C PRO A 188 -11.50 -11.53 10.33
N ASP A 189 -10.25 -11.20 10.66
CA ASP A 189 -9.84 -9.91 11.21
C ASP A 189 -9.34 -8.92 10.14
N ILE A 190 -9.64 -9.16 8.86
CA ILE A 190 -9.46 -8.20 7.76
C ILE A 190 -10.83 -7.68 7.35
N GLN A 191 -11.04 -6.38 7.46
CA GLN A 191 -12.33 -5.74 7.23
C GLN A 191 -12.55 -5.37 5.77
N MET A 192 -11.48 -5.22 4.99
CA MET A 192 -11.58 -4.86 3.57
C MET A 192 -10.46 -5.52 2.77
N ILE A 193 -10.80 -6.01 1.57
CA ILE A 193 -9.82 -6.45 0.57
C ILE A 193 -9.88 -5.51 -0.64
N SER A 194 -8.73 -4.98 -1.02
CA SER A 194 -8.55 -4.25 -2.27
C SER A 194 -7.67 -5.06 -3.22
N PHE A 195 -8.28 -5.62 -4.24
CA PHE A 195 -7.64 -6.50 -5.22
C PHE A 195 -7.54 -5.83 -6.60
N THR A 196 -6.37 -5.90 -7.21
CA THR A 196 -6.18 -5.65 -8.64
C THR A 196 -5.44 -6.82 -9.24
N GLY A 197 -5.99 -7.43 -10.28
CA GLY A 197 -5.40 -8.61 -10.91
C GLY A 197 -6.29 -9.19 -12.02
N SER A 198 -6.15 -10.50 -12.29
CA SER A 198 -6.95 -11.18 -13.30
C SER A 198 -8.38 -11.46 -12.83
N THR A 199 -9.30 -11.64 -13.78
CA THR A 199 -10.68 -12.07 -13.50
C THR A 199 -10.72 -13.35 -12.67
N ARG A 200 -9.86 -14.34 -12.98
CA ARG A 200 -9.76 -15.58 -12.21
C ARG A 200 -9.41 -15.36 -10.75
N GLY A 201 -8.51 -14.42 -10.47
CA GLY A 201 -8.09 -14.12 -9.09
C GLY A 201 -9.13 -13.29 -8.31
N GLY A 202 -10.07 -12.63 -8.99
CA GLY A 202 -11.14 -11.83 -8.38
C GLY A 202 -12.46 -12.56 -8.17
N MET A 203 -12.57 -13.81 -8.63
CA MET A 203 -13.71 -14.71 -8.43
C MET A 203 -13.44 -15.72 -7.32
#